data_750ac105022db6edf007c6ec502e5ea1
#
_entry.id   750ac105022db6edf007c6ec502e5ea1
#
_cell.length_a   1.000
_cell.length_b   1.000
_cell.length_c   1.000
_cell.angle_alpha   90.00
_cell.angle_beta   90.00
_cell.angle_gamma   90.00
#
_symmetry.space_group_name_H-M   'P 1'
#
loop_
_entity.id
_entity.type
_entity.pdbx_description
1 polymer ?
#
loop_
_entity_poly.entity_id
_entity_poly.type
_entity_poly.pdbx_seq_one_letter_code
_entity_poly.pdbx_strand_id
1 'polypeptide(L)'
;AGSYKKRRGYTLKRKPRAKRPIEKDKPSGYDSKWEKTLHDTLLQDWVHHDGKVPYVIEHNYHPDFTKRIGRKKIIIEAKGRFWDYAEFTKYIWIQKALPSTTELVFLFANASSPMPQAKRRKDGTKRTHGEWASDNGFRWFTVDTLPDEWRSEE
;
A
#
# COMPACT_ATOMS: atom_id res chain seq x y z
N ALA A 1 -50.45 -2.86 -12.39
CA ALA A 1 -49.71 -2.79 -11.11
C ALA A 1 -48.80 -4.01 -10.98
N GLY A 2 -47.54 -3.86 -11.36
CA GLY A 2 -46.55 -4.95 -11.29
C GLY A 2 -45.87 -4.92 -9.92
N SER A 3 -46.03 -5.99 -9.13
CA SER A 3 -45.40 -6.15 -7.85
C SER A 3 -43.94 -6.58 -8.06
N TYR A 4 -42.97 -5.72 -7.69
CA TYR A 4 -41.57 -6.06 -7.65
C TYR A 4 -41.28 -7.00 -6.46
N LYS A 5 -41.04 -8.28 -6.75
CA LYS A 5 -40.52 -9.22 -5.74
C LYS A 5 -39.08 -8.87 -5.40
N LYS A 6 -38.84 -8.39 -4.17
CA LYS A 6 -37.50 -8.25 -3.57
C LYS A 6 -36.79 -9.59 -3.61
N ARG A 7 -35.73 -9.71 -4.39
CA ARG A 7 -34.80 -10.85 -4.32
C ARG A 7 -34.06 -10.77 -2.99
N ARG A 8 -34.25 -11.77 -2.12
CA ARG A 8 -33.45 -11.92 -0.89
C ARG A 8 -32.01 -12.20 -1.32
N GLY A 9 -31.11 -11.27 -0.99
CA GLY A 9 -29.69 -11.46 -1.19
C GLY A 9 -29.17 -12.58 -0.28
N TYR A 10 -28.70 -13.68 -0.86
CA TYR A 10 -27.95 -14.69 -0.15
C TYR A 10 -26.56 -14.16 0.17
N THR A 11 -26.34 -13.76 1.42
CA THR A 11 -24.99 -13.54 1.94
C THR A 11 -24.35 -14.90 2.16
N LEU A 12 -23.49 -15.30 1.24
CA LEU A 12 -22.62 -16.44 1.45
C LEU A 12 -21.68 -16.13 2.63
N LYS A 13 -21.99 -16.68 3.80
CA LYS A 13 -21.07 -16.66 4.94
C LYS A 13 -19.80 -17.41 4.49
N ARG A 14 -18.70 -16.68 4.26
CA ARG A 14 -17.41 -17.32 4.01
C ARG A 14 -17.09 -18.22 5.20
N LYS A 15 -16.93 -19.53 4.96
CA LYS A 15 -16.41 -20.45 5.97
C LYS A 15 -15.08 -19.90 6.49
N PRO A 16 -14.86 -19.89 7.81
CA PRO A 16 -13.58 -19.47 8.35
C PRO A 16 -12.50 -20.33 7.72
N ARG A 17 -11.49 -19.67 7.16
CA ARG A 17 -10.32 -20.35 6.57
C ARG A 17 -9.68 -21.16 7.70
N ALA A 18 -9.61 -22.49 7.55
CA ALA A 18 -8.95 -23.34 8.50
C ALA A 18 -7.55 -22.80 8.77
N LYS A 19 -7.24 -22.51 10.03
CA LYS A 19 -5.89 -22.11 10.43
C LYS A 19 -4.97 -23.25 10.01
N ARG A 20 -3.94 -22.96 9.20
CA ARG A 20 -2.91 -23.96 8.90
C ARG A 20 -2.38 -24.49 10.24
N PRO A 21 -2.21 -25.80 10.40
CA PRO A 21 -1.59 -26.33 11.61
C PRO A 21 -0.27 -25.62 11.82
N ILE A 22 -0.07 -25.07 13.00
CA ILE A 22 1.24 -24.56 13.41
C ILE A 22 2.12 -25.81 13.50
N GLU A 23 3.10 -25.90 12.64
CA GLU A 23 4.10 -26.98 12.67
C GLU A 23 4.89 -26.79 13.97
N LYS A 24 4.46 -27.53 15.02
CA LYS A 24 4.92 -27.32 16.40
C LYS A 24 6.39 -27.69 16.65
N ASP A 25 7.07 -28.31 15.66
CA ASP A 25 8.43 -28.82 15.81
C ASP A 25 9.29 -28.55 14.60
N LYS A 26 9.44 -27.27 14.23
CA LYS A 26 10.47 -26.90 13.25
C LYS A 26 11.86 -27.14 13.84
N PRO A 27 12.73 -27.92 13.18
CA PRO A 27 14.13 -28.00 13.59
C PRO A 27 14.78 -26.62 13.51
N SER A 28 15.65 -26.31 14.48
CA SER A 28 16.34 -25.02 14.50
C SER A 28 17.13 -24.81 13.21
N GLY A 29 16.96 -23.65 12.56
CA GLY A 29 17.68 -23.26 11.34
C GLY A 29 17.09 -23.79 10.03
N TYR A 30 16.01 -24.58 10.06
CA TYR A 30 15.33 -25.10 8.86
C TYR A 30 13.91 -24.57 8.76
N ASP A 31 13.43 -24.35 7.52
CA ASP A 31 12.07 -23.87 7.30
C ASP A 31 11.02 -25.00 7.43
N SER A 32 11.45 -26.27 7.27
CA SER A 32 10.58 -27.43 7.43
C SER A 32 11.37 -28.68 7.85
N LYS A 33 10.64 -29.68 8.37
CA LYS A 33 11.21 -31.01 8.68
C LYS A 33 11.71 -31.72 7.42
N TRP A 34 11.04 -31.54 6.31
CA TRP A 34 11.44 -32.13 5.03
C TRP A 34 12.75 -31.53 4.54
N GLU A 35 12.95 -30.22 4.63
CA GLU A 35 14.20 -29.56 4.31
C GLU A 35 15.38 -30.09 5.13
N LYS A 36 15.17 -30.30 6.44
CA LYS A 36 16.16 -30.94 7.30
C LYS A 36 16.45 -32.37 6.86
N THR A 37 15.43 -33.16 6.55
CA THR A 37 15.59 -34.52 6.06
C THR A 37 16.41 -34.57 4.78
N LEU A 38 16.18 -33.65 3.84
CA LEU A 38 16.96 -33.56 2.60
C LEU A 38 18.44 -33.26 2.89
N HIS A 39 18.70 -32.32 3.80
CA HIS A 39 20.07 -31.97 4.17
C HIS A 39 20.77 -33.11 4.90
N ASP A 40 20.06 -33.86 5.73
CA ASP A 40 20.62 -35.02 6.44
C ASP A 40 20.83 -36.26 5.53
N THR A 41 20.26 -36.29 4.34
CA THR A 41 20.26 -37.44 3.43
C THR A 41 20.83 -37.14 2.05
N LEU A 42 19.99 -36.63 1.14
CA LEU A 42 20.35 -36.46 -0.26
C LEU A 42 21.28 -35.27 -0.53
N LEU A 43 21.25 -34.25 0.35
CA LEU A 43 21.93 -32.98 0.16
C LEU A 43 22.97 -32.72 1.26
N GLN A 44 23.58 -33.75 1.82
CA GLN A 44 24.56 -33.62 2.92
C GLN A 44 25.75 -32.73 2.56
N ASP A 45 26.22 -32.81 1.31
CA ASP A 45 27.40 -32.03 0.81
C ASP A 45 27.01 -30.62 0.34
N TRP A 46 25.72 -30.27 0.43
CA TRP A 46 25.24 -28.96 0.03
C TRP A 46 25.22 -28.01 1.23
N VAL A 47 25.52 -26.73 0.97
CA VAL A 47 25.41 -25.70 2.00
C VAL A 47 23.94 -25.28 2.15
N HIS A 48 23.44 -25.42 3.36
CA HIS A 48 22.08 -25.00 3.69
C HIS A 48 22.07 -23.50 4.01
N HIS A 49 21.10 -22.75 3.42
CA HIS A 49 20.96 -21.30 3.61
C HIS A 49 22.28 -20.53 3.38
N ASP A 50 22.89 -20.74 2.23
CA ASP A 50 24.16 -20.13 1.83
C ASP A 50 24.00 -18.62 1.55
N GLY A 51 23.87 -17.83 2.63
CA GLY A 51 23.80 -16.39 2.57
C GLY A 51 22.50 -15.84 1.98
N LYS A 52 22.60 -14.68 1.36
CA LYS A 52 21.47 -13.95 0.76
C LYS A 52 21.79 -13.63 -0.69
N VAL A 53 20.86 -13.90 -1.57
CA VAL A 53 20.91 -13.49 -2.97
C VAL A 53 19.98 -12.29 -3.15
N PRO A 54 20.50 -11.09 -3.40
CA PRO A 54 19.65 -9.94 -3.67
C PRO A 54 18.98 -10.09 -5.04
N TYR A 55 17.71 -9.70 -5.14
CA TYR A 55 17.02 -9.59 -6.42
C TYR A 55 16.19 -8.32 -6.44
N VAL A 56 15.98 -7.80 -7.64
CA VAL A 56 15.24 -6.57 -7.86
C VAL A 56 13.99 -6.87 -8.67
N ILE A 57 12.86 -6.33 -8.21
CA ILE A 57 11.60 -6.36 -8.96
C ILE A 57 11.34 -4.94 -9.46
N GLU A 58 11.22 -4.79 -10.77
CA GLU A 58 10.87 -3.52 -11.38
C GLU A 58 9.36 -3.29 -11.33
N HIS A 59 8.97 -2.13 -10.81
CA HIS A 59 7.61 -1.65 -10.83
C HIS A 59 7.54 -0.33 -11.57
N ASN A 60 6.47 -0.11 -12.32
CA ASN A 60 6.22 1.15 -13.01
C ASN A 60 5.06 1.90 -12.35
N TYR A 61 5.25 3.20 -12.20
CA TYR A 61 4.22 4.11 -11.72
C TYR A 61 3.66 4.93 -12.89
N HIS A 62 2.37 4.94 -13.04
CA HIS A 62 1.66 5.72 -14.04
C HIS A 62 0.99 6.92 -13.35
N PRO A 63 1.54 8.15 -13.48
CA PRO A 63 0.96 9.35 -12.90
C PRO A 63 -0.46 9.62 -13.40
N ASP A 64 -1.35 10.08 -12.51
CA ASP A 64 -2.69 10.49 -12.94
C ASP A 64 -2.64 11.79 -13.77
N PHE A 65 -1.96 12.81 -13.26
CA PHE A 65 -1.81 14.10 -13.93
C PHE A 65 -0.40 14.62 -13.77
N THR A 66 0.11 15.25 -14.81
CA THR A 66 1.41 15.90 -14.76
C THR A 66 1.39 17.27 -15.41
N LYS A 67 2.13 18.19 -14.86
CA LYS A 67 2.35 19.52 -15.43
C LYS A 67 3.69 20.07 -14.98
N ARG A 68 4.37 20.78 -15.87
CA ARG A 68 5.55 21.56 -15.46
C ARG A 68 5.09 22.87 -14.87
N ILE A 69 5.49 23.14 -13.63
CA ILE A 69 5.21 24.40 -12.93
C ILE A 69 6.55 24.98 -12.48
N GLY A 70 6.94 26.12 -13.09
CA GLY A 70 8.27 26.66 -12.89
C GLY A 70 9.34 25.69 -13.39
N ARG A 71 10.29 25.36 -12.54
CA ARG A 71 11.39 24.42 -12.84
C ARG A 71 11.10 22.98 -12.47
N LYS A 72 9.96 22.71 -11.85
CA LYS A 72 9.58 21.37 -11.40
C LYS A 72 8.51 20.76 -12.31
N LYS A 73 8.61 19.46 -12.48
CA LYS A 73 7.51 18.64 -12.96
C LYS A 73 6.67 18.22 -11.75
N ILE A 74 5.42 18.64 -11.73
CA ILE A 74 4.48 18.24 -10.68
C ILE A 74 3.65 17.06 -11.17
N ILE A 75 3.57 16.04 -10.33
CA ILE A 75 2.67 14.91 -10.49
C ILE A 75 1.54 15.09 -9.48
N ILE A 76 0.31 15.06 -9.93
CA ILE A 76 -0.86 14.99 -9.05
C ILE A 76 -1.39 13.57 -9.06
N GLU A 77 -1.42 12.96 -7.88
CA GLU A 77 -2.12 11.71 -7.63
C GLU A 77 -3.46 12.03 -6.96
N ALA A 78 -4.56 11.78 -7.70
CA ALA A 78 -5.91 11.98 -7.17
C ALA A 78 -6.35 10.76 -6.36
N LYS A 79 -6.72 10.97 -5.09
CA LYS A 79 -7.17 9.91 -4.20
C LYS A 79 -8.49 10.24 -3.53
N GLY A 80 -9.47 9.38 -3.73
CA GLY A 80 -10.66 9.35 -2.91
C GLY A 80 -10.32 8.91 -1.50
N ARG A 81 -9.71 7.74 -1.38
CA ARG A 81 -9.11 7.22 -0.14
C ARG A 81 -8.17 6.05 -0.46
N PHE A 82 -7.25 5.80 0.43
CA PHE A 82 -6.44 4.58 0.39
C PHE A 82 -7.25 3.39 0.91
N TRP A 83 -7.00 2.21 0.34
CA TRP A 83 -7.70 0.99 0.70
C TRP A 83 -6.95 0.12 1.68
N ASP A 84 -5.62 0.04 1.54
CA ASP A 84 -4.78 -0.81 2.35
C ASP A 84 -3.34 -0.29 2.49
N TYR A 85 -2.58 -0.94 3.35
CA TYR A 85 -1.19 -0.61 3.63
C TYR A 85 -0.28 -0.70 2.39
N ALA A 86 -0.45 -1.71 1.56
CA ALA A 86 0.36 -1.91 0.37
C ALA A 86 0.16 -0.76 -0.64
N GLU A 87 -1.06 -0.25 -0.76
CA GLU A 87 -1.38 0.86 -1.64
C GLU A 87 -0.66 2.15 -1.23
N PHE A 88 -0.78 2.57 0.03
CA PHE A 88 -0.19 3.86 0.42
C PHE A 88 1.33 3.79 0.61
N THR A 89 1.89 2.67 1.02
CA THR A 89 3.35 2.54 1.19
C THR A 89 4.11 2.58 -0.12
N LYS A 90 3.51 2.15 -1.24
CA LYS A 90 4.19 2.25 -2.55
C LYS A 90 4.57 3.68 -2.92
N TYR A 91 3.78 4.69 -2.50
CA TYR A 91 4.08 6.09 -2.80
C TYR A 91 5.33 6.61 -2.09
N ILE A 92 5.68 6.05 -0.95
CA ILE A 92 6.94 6.34 -0.27
C ILE A 92 8.13 5.91 -1.14
N TRP A 93 8.05 4.72 -1.74
CA TRP A 93 9.07 4.22 -2.66
C TRP A 93 9.11 5.00 -3.96
N ILE A 94 7.96 5.36 -4.51
CA ILE A 94 7.86 6.21 -5.70
C ILE A 94 8.53 7.56 -5.44
N GLN A 95 8.23 8.21 -4.33
CA GLN A 95 8.84 9.49 -3.93
C GLN A 95 10.37 9.40 -3.89
N LYS A 96 10.91 8.34 -3.32
CA LYS A 96 12.36 8.11 -3.25
C LYS A 96 13.01 7.90 -4.63
N ALA A 97 12.26 7.37 -5.58
CA ALA A 97 12.73 7.11 -6.94
C ALA A 97 12.63 8.32 -7.87
N LEU A 98 11.84 9.34 -7.51
CA LEU A 98 11.67 10.54 -8.33
C LEU A 98 12.95 11.39 -8.35
N PRO A 99 13.30 11.98 -9.51
CA PRO A 99 14.37 12.99 -9.57
C PRO A 99 14.01 14.22 -8.71
N SER A 100 15.01 14.95 -8.25
CA SER A 100 14.82 16.16 -7.45
C SER A 100 14.00 17.26 -8.15
N THR A 101 13.91 17.19 -9.48
CA THR A 101 13.13 18.10 -10.33
C THR A 101 11.67 17.70 -10.47
N THR A 102 11.26 16.58 -9.88
CA THR A 102 9.89 16.05 -9.95
C THR A 102 9.34 15.89 -8.55
N GLU A 103 8.11 16.35 -8.34
CA GLU A 103 7.42 16.25 -7.06
C GLU A 103 6.08 15.56 -7.24
N LEU A 104 5.78 14.58 -6.37
CA LEU A 104 4.47 13.95 -6.27
C LEU A 104 3.65 14.66 -5.20
N VAL A 105 2.47 15.11 -5.59
CA VAL A 105 1.51 15.83 -4.75
C VAL A 105 0.19 15.07 -4.75
N PHE A 106 -0.43 14.92 -3.59
CA PHE A 106 -1.74 14.31 -3.49
C PHE A 106 -2.86 15.35 -3.61
N LEU A 107 -3.90 14.98 -4.33
CA LEU A 107 -5.18 15.68 -4.35
C LEU A 107 -6.22 14.76 -3.73
N PHE A 108 -6.55 14.99 -2.47
CA PHE A 108 -7.51 14.17 -1.74
C PHE A 108 -8.95 14.67 -1.92
N ALA A 109 -9.87 13.75 -2.14
CA ALA A 109 -11.30 14.06 -2.09
C ALA A 109 -11.72 14.46 -0.67
N ASN A 110 -11.16 13.79 0.36
CA ASN A 110 -11.37 14.10 1.76
C ASN A 110 -10.09 13.80 2.56
N ALA A 111 -9.31 14.83 2.84
CA ALA A 111 -8.07 14.71 3.61
C ALA A 111 -8.30 14.31 5.08
N SER A 112 -9.49 14.49 5.60
CA SER A 112 -9.86 14.11 6.98
C SER A 112 -10.24 12.64 7.13
N SER A 113 -10.35 11.89 6.05
CA SER A 113 -10.62 10.46 6.10
C SER A 113 -9.51 9.73 6.86
N PRO A 114 -9.86 8.78 7.77
CA PRO A 114 -8.86 8.02 8.49
C PRO A 114 -8.09 7.09 7.56
N MET A 115 -6.80 6.94 7.82
CA MET A 115 -5.96 5.99 7.09
C MET A 115 -6.40 4.54 7.36
N PRO A 116 -6.23 3.63 6.37
CA PRO A 116 -6.48 2.21 6.58
C PRO A 116 -5.67 1.67 7.75
N GLN A 117 -6.31 0.87 8.59
CA GLN A 117 -5.68 0.22 9.76
C GLN A 117 -5.09 1.19 10.81
N ALA A 118 -5.41 2.47 10.74
CA ALA A 118 -4.97 3.43 11.72
C ALA A 118 -5.55 3.09 13.11
N LYS A 119 -4.69 3.10 14.12
CA LYS A 119 -5.09 2.88 15.50
C LYS A 119 -5.78 4.14 16.04
N ARG A 120 -6.79 3.93 16.89
CA ARG A 120 -7.44 5.02 17.59
C ARG A 120 -6.49 5.64 18.61
N ARG A 121 -6.34 6.96 18.57
CA ARG A 121 -5.55 7.75 19.54
C ARG A 121 -6.32 7.90 20.85
N LYS A 122 -5.63 8.40 21.89
CA LYS A 122 -6.23 8.66 23.21
C LYS A 122 -7.41 9.63 23.15
N ASP A 123 -7.39 10.61 22.22
CA ASP A 123 -8.44 11.58 22.00
C ASP A 123 -9.63 11.03 21.17
N GLY A 124 -9.59 9.76 20.76
CA GLY A 124 -10.59 9.08 19.97
C GLY A 124 -10.44 9.25 18.48
N THR A 125 -9.49 10.05 18.00
CA THR A 125 -9.23 10.25 16.57
C THR A 125 -8.31 9.19 15.99
N LYS A 126 -8.27 9.09 14.66
CA LYS A 126 -7.34 8.27 13.90
C LYS A 126 -6.51 9.15 12.97
N ARG A 127 -5.30 8.70 12.63
CA ARG A 127 -4.45 9.39 11.64
C ARG A 127 -5.20 9.55 10.33
N THR A 128 -5.25 10.76 9.82
CA THR A 128 -5.93 11.10 8.56
C THR A 128 -5.02 10.98 7.35
N HIS A 129 -5.61 10.98 6.14
CA HIS A 129 -4.88 11.01 4.88
C HIS A 129 -3.96 12.23 4.79
N GLY A 130 -4.44 13.41 5.16
CA GLY A 130 -3.64 14.63 5.18
C GLY A 130 -2.47 14.55 6.14
N GLU A 131 -2.68 14.05 7.36
CA GLU A 131 -1.62 13.85 8.33
C GLU A 131 -0.58 12.85 7.83
N TRP A 132 -1.01 11.71 7.27
CA TRP A 132 -0.10 10.73 6.70
C TRP A 132 0.77 11.34 5.59
N ALA A 133 0.19 12.08 4.67
CA ALA A 133 0.92 12.73 3.58
C ALA A 133 1.94 13.74 4.11
N SER A 134 1.54 14.61 5.02
CA SER A 134 2.43 15.60 5.65
C SER A 134 3.58 14.94 6.41
N ASP A 135 3.31 13.89 7.17
CA ASP A 135 4.32 13.17 7.95
C ASP A 135 5.36 12.46 7.07
N ASN A 136 4.97 12.11 5.84
CA ASN A 136 5.86 11.47 4.86
C ASN A 136 6.47 12.45 3.84
N GLY A 137 6.32 13.75 4.07
CA GLY A 137 6.93 14.78 3.22
C GLY A 137 6.21 15.05 1.90
N PHE A 138 4.97 14.61 1.77
CA PHE A 138 4.15 14.94 0.61
C PHE A 138 3.36 16.22 0.84
N ARG A 139 3.39 17.13 -0.14
CA ARG A 139 2.37 18.17 -0.20
C ARG A 139 1.05 17.55 -0.64
N TRP A 140 -0.03 18.09 -0.14
CA TRP A 140 -1.36 17.64 -0.52
C TRP A 140 -2.35 18.82 -0.52
N PHE A 141 -3.38 18.67 -1.31
CA PHE A 141 -4.48 19.63 -1.43
C PHE A 141 -5.80 18.89 -1.51
N THR A 142 -6.87 19.63 -1.30
CA THR A 142 -8.23 19.26 -1.68
C THR A 142 -8.67 20.15 -2.85
N VAL A 143 -9.85 19.90 -3.40
CA VAL A 143 -10.41 20.74 -4.46
C VAL A 143 -10.46 22.21 -4.04
N ASP A 144 -10.77 22.48 -2.76
CA ASP A 144 -10.87 23.84 -2.25
C ASP A 144 -9.52 24.53 -1.98
N THR A 145 -8.50 23.75 -1.72
CA THR A 145 -7.17 24.27 -1.32
C THR A 145 -6.11 24.20 -2.42
N LEU A 146 -6.44 23.62 -3.57
CA LEU A 146 -5.52 23.59 -4.72
C LEU A 146 -5.15 25.02 -5.11
N PRO A 147 -3.83 25.34 -5.27
CA PRO A 147 -3.41 26.70 -5.65
C PRO A 147 -4.09 27.17 -6.95
N ASP A 148 -4.49 28.43 -6.99
CA ASP A 148 -5.21 29.00 -8.16
C ASP A 148 -4.36 28.92 -9.43
N GLU A 149 -3.07 29.14 -9.33
CA GLU A 149 -2.12 29.05 -10.45
C GLU A 149 -1.95 27.61 -10.99
N TRP A 150 -2.37 26.60 -10.23
CA TRP A 150 -2.36 25.21 -10.68
C TRP A 150 -3.69 24.80 -11.35
N ARG A 151 -4.72 25.62 -11.18
CA ARG A 151 -6.02 25.38 -11.81
C ARG A 151 -5.95 25.75 -13.28
N SER A 152 -6.59 24.92 -14.12
CA SER A 152 -6.77 25.31 -15.52
C SER A 152 -7.76 26.47 -15.62
N GLU A 153 -7.52 27.39 -16.54
CA GLU A 153 -8.48 28.43 -16.88
C GLU A 153 -9.72 27.81 -17.55
N GLU A 154 -10.88 28.30 -17.14
CA GLU A 154 -12.16 27.90 -17.75
C GLU A 154 -12.33 28.60 -19.12
#